data_2e944e161519769d10d0ecfc0718aeb1
#
_entry.id   2e944e161519769d10d0ecfc0718aeb1
#
_cell.length_a   1.000
_cell.length_b   1.000
_cell.length_c   1.000
_cell.angle_alpha   90.00
_cell.angle_beta   90.00
_cell.angle_gamma   90.00
#
_symmetry.space_group_name_H-M   'P 1'
#
loop_
_entity.id
_entity.type
_entity.pdbx_description
1 polymer ?
#
loop_
_entity_poly.entity_id
_entity_poly.type
_entity_poly.pdbx_seq_one_letter_code
_entity_poly.pdbx_strand_id
1 'polypeptide(L)'
;MRKFKNIVISATIIFICMILLFFNFNTKEHIKGKMKIGVSDDTSGFVINYMTEKNEFDGLELDKLLDMYSVADCWSSTTQWALSSEEMDMAIICKDAAEEYIKNDTNFEIIAPVVKNSDIFLMGTDKPKRIGVTQKRDYQYNLVSEYYKDAETVPLIGTALGYGLESNLVDGIVVDIMKSLSLKGEKLSTATNREYESYVLVVSKEFKQNDLYKDFIRLYNEAVYDLEDREIFKKAIENYKNVDISNKEMEEIVNWKVKFLPIKE
;
A
#
# COMPACT_ATOMS: atom_id res chain seq x y z
N MET A 1 54.59 -7.70 -44.84
CA MET A 1 53.21 -8.26 -44.76
C MET A 1 52.81 -8.66 -43.36
N ARG A 2 53.62 -9.40 -42.57
CA ARG A 2 53.22 -9.89 -41.21
C ARG A 2 52.93 -8.78 -40.17
N LYS A 3 53.71 -7.67 -40.16
CA LYS A 3 53.50 -6.53 -39.27
C LYS A 3 52.20 -5.76 -39.57
N PHE A 4 51.83 -5.57 -40.84
CA PHE A 4 50.60 -4.90 -41.22
C PHE A 4 49.37 -5.71 -40.80
N LYS A 5 49.41 -7.05 -40.94
CA LYS A 5 48.30 -7.94 -40.52
C LYS A 5 48.06 -7.86 -39.01
N ASN A 6 49.11 -7.77 -38.20
CA ASN A 6 49.00 -7.66 -36.75
C ASN A 6 48.40 -6.30 -36.32
N ILE A 7 48.76 -5.21 -37.02
CA ILE A 7 48.17 -3.88 -36.73
C ILE A 7 46.70 -3.85 -37.04
N VAL A 8 46.26 -4.44 -38.17
CA VAL A 8 44.85 -4.52 -38.54
C VAL A 8 44.06 -5.33 -37.51
N ILE A 9 44.58 -6.48 -37.06
CA ILE A 9 43.91 -7.33 -36.05
C ILE A 9 43.77 -6.58 -34.72
N SER A 10 44.82 -5.87 -34.26
CA SER A 10 44.78 -5.08 -33.02
C SER A 10 43.76 -3.94 -33.12
N ALA A 11 43.70 -3.24 -34.24
CA ALA A 11 42.72 -2.16 -34.46
C ALA A 11 41.29 -2.68 -34.47
N THR A 12 41.03 -3.85 -35.07
CA THR A 12 39.72 -4.49 -35.05
C THR A 12 39.29 -4.90 -33.66
N ILE A 13 40.17 -5.47 -32.84
CA ILE A 13 39.89 -5.85 -31.45
C ILE A 13 39.56 -4.62 -30.61
N ILE A 14 40.36 -3.55 -30.73
CA ILE A 14 40.10 -2.28 -30.02
C ILE A 14 38.75 -1.69 -30.43
N PHE A 15 38.41 -1.75 -31.71
CA PHE A 15 37.08 -1.26 -32.20
C PHE A 15 35.94 -2.09 -31.68
N ILE A 16 36.05 -3.42 -31.62
CA ILE A 16 35.06 -4.33 -31.03
C ILE A 16 34.91 -4.07 -29.52
N CYS A 17 36.01 -3.89 -28.80
CA CYS A 17 35.97 -3.55 -27.38
C CYS A 17 35.32 -2.19 -27.13
N MET A 18 35.57 -1.18 -27.97
CA MET A 18 34.87 0.13 -27.88
C MET A 18 33.37 0.00 -28.14
N ILE A 19 32.96 -0.81 -29.12
CA ILE A 19 31.53 -1.08 -29.38
C ILE A 19 30.91 -1.79 -28.18
N LEU A 20 31.54 -2.80 -27.62
CA LEU A 20 31.02 -3.52 -26.44
C LEU A 20 30.95 -2.63 -25.21
N LEU A 21 31.91 -1.74 -25.01
CA LEU A 21 31.84 -0.73 -23.95
C LEU A 21 30.71 0.26 -24.19
N PHE A 22 30.53 0.73 -25.43
CA PHE A 22 29.46 1.67 -25.78
C PHE A 22 28.08 1.05 -25.58
N PHE A 23 27.89 -0.22 -25.94
CA PHE A 23 26.64 -0.95 -25.67
C PHE A 23 26.42 -1.23 -24.18
N ASN A 24 27.46 -1.53 -23.40
CA ASN A 24 27.35 -1.69 -21.95
C ASN A 24 27.10 -0.38 -21.20
N PHE A 25 27.54 0.77 -21.72
CA PHE A 25 27.25 2.07 -21.12
C PHE A 25 25.84 2.60 -21.45
N ASN A 26 25.21 2.12 -22.53
CA ASN A 26 23.88 2.59 -22.95
C ASN A 26 22.70 1.79 -22.37
N THR A 27 22.93 0.76 -21.54
CA THR A 27 21.87 -0.10 -21.00
C THR A 27 21.49 0.18 -19.55
N LYS A 28 22.09 1.19 -18.92
CA LYS A 28 21.56 1.75 -17.67
C LYS A 28 20.99 3.13 -17.98
N GLU A 29 19.74 3.19 -18.39
CA GLU A 29 18.95 4.40 -18.18
C GLU A 29 19.00 4.65 -16.67
N HIS A 30 19.77 5.63 -16.25
CA HIS A 30 19.69 6.18 -14.93
C HIS A 30 18.30 6.79 -14.82
N ILE A 31 17.38 6.06 -14.17
CA ILE A 31 16.10 6.61 -13.76
C ILE A 31 16.44 7.83 -12.90
N LYS A 32 16.22 9.03 -13.48
CA LYS A 32 16.45 10.28 -12.79
C LYS A 32 15.22 10.63 -11.98
N GLY A 33 15.34 10.54 -10.67
CA GLY A 33 14.29 10.96 -9.74
C GLY A 33 13.89 9.85 -8.77
N LYS A 34 13.17 10.24 -7.77
CA LYS A 34 12.52 9.34 -6.79
C LYS A 34 11.02 9.53 -6.91
N MET A 35 10.28 8.47 -6.72
CA MET A 35 8.82 8.47 -6.60
C MET A 35 8.48 8.72 -5.13
N LYS A 36 7.76 9.77 -4.84
CA LYS A 36 7.35 10.15 -3.48
C LYS A 36 5.95 9.61 -3.21
N ILE A 37 5.84 8.59 -2.36
CA ILE A 37 4.57 7.95 -2.07
C ILE A 37 4.17 8.05 -0.61
N GLY A 38 2.95 8.54 -0.36
CA GLY A 38 2.33 8.57 0.97
C GLY A 38 1.62 7.26 1.28
N VAL A 39 2.00 6.60 2.38
CA VAL A 39 1.38 5.36 2.86
C VAL A 39 1.30 5.34 4.39
N SER A 40 0.34 4.58 4.92
CA SER A 40 0.20 4.33 6.35
C SER A 40 0.85 2.98 6.74
N ASP A 41 1.00 2.75 8.04
CA ASP A 41 1.46 1.48 8.63
C ASP A 41 0.33 0.42 8.76
N ASP A 42 -0.67 0.54 7.90
CA ASP A 42 -1.84 -0.34 7.79
C ASP A 42 -1.87 -1.05 6.43
N THR A 43 -3.01 -1.59 6.04
CA THR A 43 -3.16 -2.31 4.77
C THR A 43 -2.82 -1.45 3.55
N SER A 44 -2.91 -0.11 3.64
CA SER A 44 -2.54 0.79 2.53
C SER A 44 -1.05 0.77 2.20
N GLY A 45 -0.19 0.61 3.21
CA GLY A 45 1.28 0.57 3.03
C GLY A 45 1.83 -0.83 2.77
N PHE A 46 1.03 -1.87 2.95
CA PHE A 46 1.50 -3.26 2.94
C PHE A 46 2.16 -3.68 1.61
N VAL A 47 1.51 -3.41 0.47
CA VAL A 47 2.06 -3.77 -0.85
C VAL A 47 3.34 -3.00 -1.14
N ILE A 48 3.38 -1.70 -0.79
CA ILE A 48 4.57 -0.85 -0.98
C ILE A 48 5.74 -1.33 -0.11
N ASN A 49 5.45 -1.72 1.13
CA ASN A 49 6.47 -2.31 2.00
C ASN A 49 7.01 -3.62 1.40
N TYR A 50 6.13 -4.52 0.95
CA TYR A 50 6.54 -5.75 0.29
C TYR A 50 7.41 -5.49 -0.94
N MET A 51 7.06 -4.50 -1.77
CA MET A 51 7.87 -4.08 -2.92
C MET A 51 9.29 -3.66 -2.49
N THR A 52 9.41 -2.86 -1.43
CA THR A 52 10.71 -2.38 -0.94
C THR A 52 11.55 -3.48 -0.31
N GLU A 53 10.94 -4.42 0.42
CA GLU A 53 11.64 -5.57 1.02
C GLU A 53 12.17 -6.57 0.00
N LYS A 54 11.43 -6.78 -1.09
CA LYS A 54 11.85 -7.65 -2.20
C LYS A 54 13.09 -7.13 -2.92
N ASN A 55 13.36 -5.84 -2.84
CA ASN A 55 14.54 -5.05 -3.22
C ASN A 55 15.03 -5.14 -4.68
N GLU A 56 14.66 -6.16 -5.44
CA GLU A 56 15.03 -6.30 -6.85
C GLU A 56 13.81 -6.70 -7.68
N PHE A 57 13.19 -5.72 -8.31
CA PHE A 57 12.30 -5.97 -9.45
C PHE A 57 13.04 -5.58 -10.73
N ASP A 58 13.31 -6.54 -11.60
CA ASP A 58 13.96 -6.32 -12.92
C ASP A 58 15.29 -5.54 -12.85
N GLY A 59 16.08 -5.72 -11.78
CA GLY A 59 17.36 -5.03 -11.60
C GLY A 59 17.23 -3.57 -11.15
N LEU A 60 16.03 -3.13 -10.72
CA LEU A 60 15.78 -1.84 -10.11
C LEU A 60 15.89 -1.97 -8.58
N GLU A 61 16.75 -1.17 -7.96
CA GLU A 61 16.85 -1.04 -6.51
C GLU A 61 15.73 -0.10 -6.02
N LEU A 62 14.59 -0.67 -5.61
CA LEU A 62 13.38 0.09 -5.24
C LEU A 62 13.57 1.00 -4.02
N ASP A 63 14.43 0.62 -3.07
CA ASP A 63 14.80 1.45 -1.93
C ASP A 63 15.44 2.79 -2.34
N LYS A 64 16.05 2.83 -3.53
CA LYS A 64 16.63 4.05 -4.10
C LYS A 64 15.65 4.85 -4.93
N LEU A 65 14.55 4.23 -5.37
CA LEU A 65 13.55 4.85 -6.25
C LEU A 65 12.31 5.34 -5.52
N LEU A 66 11.96 4.71 -4.38
CA LEU A 66 10.79 5.07 -3.59
C LEU A 66 11.20 5.90 -2.37
N ASP A 67 10.60 7.07 -2.23
CA ASP A 67 10.61 7.89 -1.04
C ASP A 67 9.25 7.77 -0.36
N MET A 68 9.22 7.04 0.78
CA MET A 68 7.96 6.78 1.50
C MET A 68 7.71 7.84 2.56
N TYR A 69 6.53 8.45 2.49
CA TYR A 69 6.03 9.41 3.47
C TYR A 69 4.98 8.75 4.37
N SER A 70 5.17 8.84 5.68
CA SER A 70 4.22 8.28 6.64
C SER A 70 2.93 9.10 6.70
N VAL A 71 1.82 8.46 6.40
CA VAL A 71 0.45 9.00 6.51
C VAL A 71 -0.20 8.38 7.74
N ALA A 72 -0.10 9.03 8.89
CA ALA A 72 -0.67 8.52 10.14
C ALA A 72 -2.22 8.51 10.15
N ASP A 73 -2.83 9.50 9.50
CA ASP A 73 -4.27 9.65 9.35
C ASP A 73 -4.59 10.29 7.99
N CYS A 74 -5.35 9.59 7.16
CA CYS A 74 -5.76 10.07 5.82
C CYS A 74 -6.52 11.41 5.87
N TRP A 75 -7.23 11.69 6.96
CA TRP A 75 -8.00 12.92 7.17
C TRP A 75 -7.22 14.03 7.85
N SER A 76 -5.97 13.79 8.20
CA SER A 76 -5.17 14.83 8.86
C SER A 76 -4.88 15.98 7.90
N SER A 77 -4.85 17.19 8.45
CA SER A 77 -4.40 18.38 7.71
C SER A 77 -2.95 18.23 7.21
N THR A 78 -2.13 17.46 7.91
CA THR A 78 -0.75 17.15 7.51
C THR A 78 -0.71 16.36 6.22
N THR A 79 -1.56 15.32 6.06
CA THR A 79 -1.65 14.53 4.82
C THR A 79 -2.15 15.37 3.66
N GLN A 80 -3.20 16.16 3.88
CA GLN A 80 -3.72 17.08 2.86
C GLN A 80 -2.67 18.12 2.45
N TRP A 81 -1.96 18.69 3.42
CA TRP A 81 -0.89 19.64 3.15
C TRP A 81 0.26 19.00 2.35
N ALA A 82 0.70 17.80 2.71
CA ALA A 82 1.80 17.12 2.04
C ALA A 82 1.47 16.77 0.57
N LEU A 83 0.22 16.43 0.28
CA LEU A 83 -0.26 16.28 -1.10
C LEU A 83 -0.27 17.63 -1.82
N SER A 84 -0.90 18.66 -1.24
CA SER A 84 -1.07 19.98 -1.87
C SER A 84 0.24 20.76 -2.05
N SER A 85 1.27 20.46 -1.25
CA SER A 85 2.60 21.09 -1.34
C SER A 85 3.58 20.36 -2.27
N GLU A 86 3.10 19.36 -3.01
CA GLU A 86 3.92 18.54 -3.92
C GLU A 86 5.05 17.77 -3.21
N GLU A 87 4.91 17.58 -1.90
CA GLU A 87 5.81 16.73 -1.12
C GLU A 87 5.61 15.24 -1.45
N MET A 88 4.45 14.87 -2.04
CA MET A 88 4.13 13.54 -2.52
C MET A 88 3.66 13.57 -3.96
N ASP A 89 4.15 12.65 -4.77
CA ASP A 89 3.70 12.44 -6.15
C ASP A 89 2.39 11.64 -6.20
N MET A 90 2.24 10.74 -5.22
CA MET A 90 1.10 9.84 -5.09
C MET A 90 0.88 9.42 -3.64
N ALA A 91 -0.31 8.91 -3.34
CA ALA A 91 -0.63 8.34 -2.03
C ALA A 91 -1.64 7.20 -2.14
N ILE A 92 -1.53 6.23 -1.24
CA ILE A 92 -2.58 5.23 -1.01
C ILE A 92 -3.31 5.63 0.27
N ILE A 93 -4.52 6.13 0.12
CA ILE A 93 -5.33 6.66 1.21
C ILE A 93 -6.75 6.10 1.18
N CYS A 94 -7.48 6.23 2.30
CA CYS A 94 -8.86 5.77 2.36
C CYS A 94 -9.73 6.50 1.32
N LYS A 95 -10.68 5.77 0.73
CA LYS A 95 -11.53 6.27 -0.36
C LYS A 95 -12.25 7.57 0.01
N ASP A 96 -12.85 7.62 1.22
CA ASP A 96 -13.61 8.79 1.66
C ASP A 96 -12.72 10.05 1.72
N ALA A 97 -11.48 9.92 2.20
CA ALA A 97 -10.53 11.04 2.24
C ALA A 97 -10.07 11.44 0.84
N ALA A 98 -9.85 10.46 -0.05
CA ALA A 98 -9.46 10.74 -1.43
C ALA A 98 -10.56 11.50 -2.18
N GLU A 99 -11.81 11.07 -2.06
CA GLU A 99 -12.97 11.72 -2.69
C GLU A 99 -13.15 13.16 -2.21
N GLU A 100 -12.93 13.41 -0.92
CA GLU A 100 -12.99 14.77 -0.38
C GLU A 100 -11.80 15.62 -0.83
N TYR A 101 -10.60 15.03 -0.85
CA TYR A 101 -9.38 15.73 -1.25
C TYR A 101 -9.46 16.23 -2.70
N ILE A 102 -9.83 15.37 -3.66
CA ILE A 102 -9.87 15.76 -5.09
C ILE A 102 -10.95 16.79 -5.43
N LYS A 103 -11.97 16.97 -4.57
CA LYS A 103 -12.95 18.06 -4.73
C LYS A 103 -12.31 19.43 -4.51
N ASN A 104 -11.29 19.50 -3.64
CA ASN A 104 -10.63 20.72 -3.24
C ASN A 104 -9.29 20.96 -3.95
N ASP A 105 -8.67 19.90 -4.48
CA ASP A 105 -7.41 19.97 -5.23
C ASP A 105 -7.54 19.22 -6.56
N THR A 106 -7.58 19.99 -7.64
CA THR A 106 -7.72 19.46 -9.01
C THR A 106 -6.41 18.97 -9.63
N ASN A 107 -5.27 19.11 -8.94
CA ASN A 107 -3.97 18.64 -9.42
C ASN A 107 -3.81 17.13 -9.27
N PHE A 108 -4.64 16.50 -8.44
CA PHE A 108 -4.64 15.08 -8.20
C PHE A 108 -5.88 14.39 -8.79
N GLU A 109 -5.77 13.10 -9.00
CA GLU A 109 -6.88 12.25 -9.42
C GLU A 109 -6.82 10.88 -8.73
N ILE A 110 -7.98 10.27 -8.50
CA ILE A 110 -8.08 8.88 -8.08
C ILE A 110 -7.88 8.01 -9.32
N ILE A 111 -6.87 7.13 -9.28
CA ILE A 111 -6.55 6.23 -10.39
C ILE A 111 -7.40 4.95 -10.32
N ALA A 112 -7.35 4.27 -9.18
CA ALA A 112 -8.05 3.00 -9.01
C ALA A 112 -8.21 2.65 -7.52
N PRO A 113 -9.21 1.82 -7.16
CA PRO A 113 -9.18 1.11 -5.90
C PRO A 113 -8.03 0.09 -5.90
N VAL A 114 -7.27 0.07 -4.83
CA VAL A 114 -6.08 -0.81 -4.66
C VAL A 114 -6.25 -1.81 -3.52
N VAL A 115 -7.17 -1.56 -2.57
CA VAL A 115 -7.49 -2.48 -1.48
C VAL A 115 -8.99 -2.55 -1.27
N LYS A 116 -9.52 -3.76 -1.12
CA LYS A 116 -10.88 -4.03 -0.64
C LYS A 116 -10.85 -4.77 0.69
N ASN A 117 -11.89 -4.55 1.50
CA ASN A 117 -12.18 -5.30 2.72
C ASN A 117 -11.02 -5.27 3.74
N SER A 118 -10.38 -4.10 3.90
CA SER A 118 -9.21 -3.97 4.77
C SER A 118 -9.53 -4.01 6.26
N ASP A 119 -10.79 -3.86 6.66
CA ASP A 119 -11.16 -3.77 8.06
C ASP A 119 -11.84 -5.05 8.57
N ILE A 120 -11.71 -5.26 9.86
CA ILE A 120 -12.43 -6.30 10.61
C ILE A 120 -13.17 -5.67 11.79
N PHE A 121 -14.15 -6.39 12.31
CA PHE A 121 -14.63 -6.17 13.67
C PHE A 121 -13.68 -6.84 14.65
N LEU A 122 -13.22 -6.08 15.64
CA LEU A 122 -12.49 -6.60 16.79
C LEU A 122 -13.35 -6.39 18.04
N MET A 123 -13.85 -7.47 18.63
CA MET A 123 -14.82 -7.44 19.71
C MET A 123 -14.20 -7.83 21.06
N GLY A 124 -14.50 -7.06 22.08
CA GLY A 124 -14.18 -7.37 23.47
C GLY A 124 -15.29 -8.15 24.17
N THR A 125 -16.49 -8.23 23.56
CA THR A 125 -17.67 -8.92 24.12
C THR A 125 -18.60 -9.40 23.00
N ASP A 126 -19.37 -10.46 23.27
CA ASP A 126 -20.36 -11.03 22.34
C ASP A 126 -21.59 -10.11 22.09
N LYS A 127 -21.84 -9.15 22.96
CA LYS A 127 -22.99 -8.23 22.87
C LYS A 127 -22.54 -6.78 23.03
N PRO A 128 -21.86 -6.24 22.02
CA PRO A 128 -21.35 -4.88 22.09
C PRO A 128 -22.52 -3.89 22.08
N LYS A 129 -22.43 -2.86 22.92
CA LYS A 129 -23.36 -1.73 22.96
C LYS A 129 -22.75 -0.49 22.30
N ARG A 130 -21.43 -0.39 22.30
CA ARG A 130 -20.68 0.72 21.73
C ARG A 130 -19.57 0.17 20.84
N ILE A 131 -19.57 0.57 19.56
CA ILE A 131 -18.55 0.15 18.60
C ILE A 131 -17.80 1.37 18.09
N GLY A 132 -16.50 1.39 18.32
CA GLY A 132 -15.61 2.44 17.83
C GLY A 132 -15.37 2.33 16.34
N VAL A 133 -15.46 3.44 15.62
CA VAL A 133 -15.12 3.56 14.20
C VAL A 133 -14.18 4.72 13.99
N THR A 134 -13.38 4.66 12.92
CA THR A 134 -12.56 5.80 12.54
C THR A 134 -13.46 6.96 12.09
N GLN A 135 -13.30 8.14 12.70
CA GLN A 135 -14.05 9.33 12.35
C GLN A 135 -13.97 9.63 10.85
N LYS A 136 -15.07 10.09 10.25
CA LYS A 136 -15.18 10.41 8.80
C LYS A 136 -14.94 9.22 7.85
N ARG A 137 -15.01 7.98 8.31
CA ARG A 137 -15.03 6.78 7.45
C ARG A 137 -16.46 6.27 7.34
N ASP A 138 -17.23 6.82 6.43
CA ASP A 138 -18.66 6.57 6.30
C ASP A 138 -18.99 5.09 6.10
N TYR A 139 -18.16 4.34 5.38
CA TYR A 139 -18.39 2.91 5.19
C TYR A 139 -18.29 2.11 6.51
N GLN A 140 -17.46 2.53 7.49
CA GLN A 140 -17.38 1.86 8.79
C GLN A 140 -18.67 2.07 9.60
N TYR A 141 -19.27 3.25 9.55
CA TYR A 141 -20.58 3.50 10.16
C TYR A 141 -21.66 2.60 9.54
N ASN A 142 -21.63 2.45 8.21
CA ASN A 142 -22.56 1.56 7.50
C ASN A 142 -22.36 0.10 7.92
N LEU A 143 -21.11 -0.37 8.10
CA LEU A 143 -20.83 -1.72 8.57
C LEU A 143 -21.41 -1.96 9.97
N VAL A 144 -21.19 -1.03 10.92
CA VAL A 144 -21.77 -1.16 12.27
C VAL A 144 -23.31 -1.21 12.20
N SER A 145 -23.93 -0.32 11.43
CA SER A 145 -25.39 -0.29 11.26
C SER A 145 -25.96 -1.57 10.65
N GLU A 146 -25.20 -2.23 9.78
CA GLU A 146 -25.63 -3.47 9.11
C GLU A 146 -25.51 -4.69 10.03
N TYR A 147 -24.40 -4.81 10.76
CA TYR A 147 -24.08 -6.00 11.55
C TYR A 147 -24.50 -5.92 13.02
N TYR A 148 -24.53 -4.70 13.58
CA TYR A 148 -24.82 -4.44 15.01
C TYR A 148 -25.84 -3.32 15.18
N LYS A 149 -27.07 -3.56 14.75
CA LYS A 149 -28.15 -2.56 14.69
C LYS A 149 -28.47 -1.86 16.00
N ASP A 150 -28.24 -2.57 17.12
CA ASP A 150 -28.54 -2.06 18.47
C ASP A 150 -27.32 -1.41 19.16
N ALA A 151 -26.17 -1.38 18.48
CA ALA A 151 -24.96 -0.77 19.01
C ALA A 151 -24.86 0.71 18.62
N GLU A 152 -24.43 1.53 19.56
CA GLU A 152 -24.03 2.90 19.33
C GLU A 152 -22.69 2.95 18.58
N THR A 153 -22.59 3.72 17.51
CA THR A 153 -21.34 3.96 16.80
C THR A 153 -20.60 5.15 17.42
N VAL A 154 -19.37 4.90 17.91
CA VAL A 154 -18.54 5.92 18.58
C VAL A 154 -17.40 6.33 17.66
N PRO A 155 -17.39 7.59 17.14
CA PRO A 155 -16.28 8.07 16.31
C PRO A 155 -15.03 8.34 17.13
N LEU A 156 -13.91 7.73 16.72
CA LEU A 156 -12.59 7.89 17.34
C LEU A 156 -11.55 8.24 16.26
N ILE A 157 -10.45 8.84 16.67
CA ILE A 157 -9.26 8.94 15.81
C ILE A 157 -8.74 7.51 15.55
N GLY A 158 -8.37 7.19 14.32
CA GLY A 158 -7.95 5.83 13.94
C GLY A 158 -6.85 5.24 14.82
N THR A 159 -5.91 6.07 15.28
CA THR A 159 -4.83 5.68 16.22
C THR A 159 -5.32 5.44 17.66
N ALA A 160 -6.51 5.90 18.02
CA ALA A 160 -7.08 5.75 19.36
C ALA A 160 -8.04 4.55 19.50
N LEU A 161 -8.35 3.85 18.40
CA LEU A 161 -9.31 2.73 18.41
C LEU A 161 -8.88 1.61 19.37
N GLY A 162 -7.63 1.16 19.29
CA GLY A 162 -7.09 0.12 20.16
C GLY A 162 -7.17 0.51 21.65
N TYR A 163 -6.75 1.73 21.97
CA TYR A 163 -6.86 2.26 23.33
C TYR A 163 -8.32 2.36 23.80
N GLY A 164 -9.24 2.77 22.91
CA GLY A 164 -10.67 2.84 23.21
C GLY A 164 -11.24 1.48 23.60
N LEU A 165 -10.82 0.40 22.96
CA LEU A 165 -11.21 -0.96 23.30
C LEU A 165 -10.57 -1.43 24.63
N GLU A 166 -9.27 -1.24 24.78
CA GLU A 166 -8.51 -1.65 25.97
C GLU A 166 -8.98 -0.94 27.25
N SER A 167 -9.36 0.34 27.12
CA SER A 167 -9.87 1.15 28.25
C SER A 167 -11.37 0.96 28.52
N ASN A 168 -12.05 0.07 27.80
CA ASN A 168 -13.50 -0.15 27.85
C ASN A 168 -14.34 1.10 27.53
N LEU A 169 -13.79 2.05 26.79
CA LEU A 169 -14.54 3.16 26.24
C LEU A 169 -15.57 2.68 25.23
N VAL A 170 -15.20 1.65 24.46
CA VAL A 170 -16.05 0.92 23.50
C VAL A 170 -15.95 -0.59 23.74
N ASP A 171 -16.96 -1.32 23.32
CA ASP A 171 -17.07 -2.77 23.52
C ASP A 171 -16.52 -3.57 22.34
N GLY A 172 -16.34 -2.89 21.21
CA GLY A 172 -15.73 -3.39 19.97
C GLY A 172 -15.28 -2.23 19.10
N ILE A 173 -14.51 -2.52 18.06
CA ILE A 173 -14.02 -1.55 17.09
C ILE A 173 -14.08 -2.11 15.69
N VAL A 174 -14.20 -1.21 14.68
CA VAL A 174 -13.88 -1.51 13.29
C VAL A 174 -12.47 -1.00 13.04
N VAL A 175 -11.55 -1.90 12.70
CA VAL A 175 -10.12 -1.59 12.63
C VAL A 175 -9.48 -2.29 11.44
N ASP A 176 -8.47 -1.65 10.86
CA ASP A 176 -7.67 -2.22 9.78
C ASP A 176 -7.02 -3.56 10.19
N ILE A 177 -7.05 -4.53 9.28
CA ILE A 177 -6.54 -5.89 9.50
C ILE A 177 -5.10 -5.86 10.01
N MET A 178 -4.21 -5.10 9.38
CA MET A 178 -2.79 -5.06 9.76
C MET A 178 -2.59 -4.44 11.15
N LYS A 179 -3.42 -3.48 11.55
CA LYS A 179 -3.43 -2.92 12.91
C LYS A 179 -4.01 -3.88 13.94
N SER A 180 -4.96 -4.72 13.52
CA SER A 180 -5.62 -5.66 14.42
C SER A 180 -4.72 -6.81 14.88
N LEU A 181 -3.63 -7.10 14.15
CA LEU A 181 -2.76 -8.25 14.45
C LEU A 181 -2.11 -8.16 15.84
N SER A 182 -1.80 -6.93 16.30
CA SER A 182 -1.25 -6.69 17.64
C SER A 182 -2.30 -6.52 18.75
N LEU A 183 -3.60 -6.49 18.40
CA LEU A 183 -4.67 -6.25 19.36
C LEU A 183 -5.34 -7.57 19.80
N LYS A 184 -5.84 -7.59 21.04
CA LYS A 184 -6.56 -8.72 21.61
C LYS A 184 -8.06 -8.56 21.46
N GLY A 185 -8.75 -9.64 21.16
CA GLY A 185 -10.21 -9.68 21.00
C GLY A 185 -10.62 -10.70 19.96
N GLU A 186 -11.93 -10.93 19.84
CA GLU A 186 -12.49 -11.76 18.78
C GLU A 186 -12.48 -10.98 17.45
N LYS A 187 -11.90 -11.57 16.42
CA LYS A 187 -11.73 -10.97 15.09
C LYS A 187 -12.74 -11.54 14.12
N LEU A 188 -13.62 -10.70 13.56
CA LEU A 188 -14.72 -11.09 12.68
C LEU A 188 -14.64 -10.32 11.36
N SER A 189 -14.92 -11.02 10.25
CA SER A 189 -14.95 -10.38 8.93
C SER A 189 -16.06 -9.35 8.81
N THR A 190 -15.75 -8.21 8.21
CA THR A 190 -16.73 -7.19 7.80
C THR A 190 -17.27 -7.43 6.38
N ALA A 191 -16.64 -8.33 5.62
CA ALA A 191 -16.96 -8.60 4.21
C ALA A 191 -17.80 -9.86 4.01
N THR A 192 -18.71 -10.16 4.93
CA THR A 192 -19.55 -11.37 4.86
C THR A 192 -20.61 -11.24 3.77
N ASN A 193 -21.27 -10.09 3.69
CA ASN A 193 -22.43 -9.87 2.81
C ASN A 193 -22.06 -9.14 1.53
N ARG A 194 -21.08 -8.25 1.57
CA ARG A 194 -20.65 -7.44 0.42
C ARG A 194 -19.18 -7.08 0.52
N GLU A 195 -18.59 -6.72 -0.61
CA GLU A 195 -17.27 -6.11 -0.67
C GLU A 195 -17.38 -4.58 -0.67
N TYR A 196 -16.35 -3.93 -0.14
CA TYR A 196 -16.22 -2.47 -0.18
C TYR A 196 -14.77 -2.08 -0.48
N GLU A 197 -14.62 -0.94 -1.14
CA GLU A 197 -13.33 -0.34 -1.45
C GLU A 197 -12.81 0.42 -0.22
N SER A 198 -11.66 0.02 0.29
CA SER A 198 -11.08 0.62 1.49
C SER A 198 -10.08 1.71 1.16
N TYR A 199 -9.15 1.41 0.26
CA TYR A 199 -8.08 2.31 -0.14
C TYR A 199 -8.02 2.45 -1.65
N VAL A 200 -7.65 3.65 -2.08
CA VAL A 200 -7.47 4.03 -3.47
C VAL A 200 -6.08 4.65 -3.68
N LEU A 201 -5.54 4.50 -4.88
CA LEU A 201 -4.35 5.23 -5.32
C LEU A 201 -4.76 6.60 -5.84
N VAL A 202 -4.19 7.64 -5.24
CA VAL A 202 -4.28 9.04 -5.70
C VAL A 202 -2.94 9.44 -6.27
N VAL A 203 -2.93 10.08 -7.44
CA VAL A 203 -1.70 10.46 -8.16
C VAL A 203 -1.82 11.90 -8.65
N SER A 204 -0.72 12.65 -8.60
CA SER A 204 -0.66 13.97 -9.21
C SER A 204 -0.70 13.84 -10.74
N LYS A 205 -1.41 14.75 -11.40
CA LYS A 205 -1.52 14.77 -12.87
C LYS A 205 -0.17 14.98 -13.54
N GLU A 206 0.75 15.69 -12.89
CA GLU A 206 2.12 15.88 -13.36
C GLU A 206 2.89 14.56 -13.32
N PHE A 207 2.91 13.86 -12.17
CA PHE A 207 3.62 12.60 -12.03
C PHE A 207 3.07 11.52 -12.96
N LYS A 208 1.77 11.52 -13.23
CA LYS A 208 1.14 10.59 -14.19
C LYS A 208 1.73 10.67 -15.61
N GLN A 209 2.33 11.81 -15.99
CA GLN A 209 3.03 11.98 -17.27
C GLN A 209 4.50 11.52 -17.22
N ASN A 210 5.01 11.16 -16.06
CA ASN A 210 6.38 10.70 -15.86
C ASN A 210 6.50 9.21 -16.22
N ASP A 211 7.62 8.81 -16.85
CA ASP A 211 7.86 7.39 -17.17
C ASP A 211 7.94 6.52 -15.92
N LEU A 212 8.40 7.06 -14.77
CA LEU A 212 8.39 6.38 -13.46
C LEU A 212 6.99 5.94 -13.01
N TYR A 213 5.94 6.63 -13.44
CA TYR A 213 4.57 6.22 -13.13
C TYR A 213 4.24 4.86 -13.73
N LYS A 214 4.61 4.60 -14.99
CA LYS A 214 4.38 3.31 -15.65
C LYS A 214 5.17 2.19 -14.98
N ASP A 215 6.42 2.48 -14.61
CA ASP A 215 7.24 1.53 -13.85
C ASP A 215 6.61 1.22 -12.49
N PHE A 216 6.11 2.23 -11.78
CA PHE A 216 5.39 2.02 -10.52
C PHE A 216 4.18 1.10 -10.71
N ILE A 217 3.32 1.37 -11.70
CA ILE A 217 2.12 0.55 -11.96
C ILE A 217 2.52 -0.92 -12.25
N ARG A 218 3.53 -1.13 -13.09
CA ARG A 218 4.04 -2.48 -13.41
C ARG A 218 4.53 -3.20 -12.15
N LEU A 219 5.40 -2.56 -11.37
CA LEU A 219 6.00 -3.14 -10.16
C LEU A 219 4.96 -3.38 -9.06
N TYR A 220 4.00 -2.46 -8.91
CA TYR A 220 2.89 -2.64 -7.99
C TYR A 220 2.04 -3.85 -8.37
N ASN A 221 1.71 -4.01 -9.65
CA ASN A 221 0.91 -5.12 -10.13
C ASN A 221 1.66 -6.46 -9.98
N GLU A 222 2.96 -6.51 -10.24
CA GLU A 222 3.80 -7.69 -9.98
C GLU A 222 3.77 -8.07 -8.50
N ALA A 223 3.91 -7.10 -7.60
CA ALA A 223 3.82 -7.33 -6.15
C ALA A 223 2.44 -7.86 -5.73
N VAL A 224 1.36 -7.33 -6.29
CA VAL A 224 0.00 -7.82 -6.03
C VAL A 224 -0.16 -9.29 -6.47
N TYR A 225 0.35 -9.66 -7.64
CA TYR A 225 0.29 -11.05 -8.12
C TYR A 225 1.16 -12.00 -7.26
N ASP A 226 2.33 -11.57 -6.80
CA ASP A 226 3.14 -12.38 -5.87
C ASP A 226 2.38 -12.67 -4.58
N LEU A 227 1.64 -11.67 -4.05
CA LEU A 227 0.86 -11.78 -2.82
C LEU A 227 -0.40 -12.66 -2.95
N GLU A 228 -0.73 -13.17 -4.15
CA GLU A 228 -1.74 -14.23 -4.33
C GLU A 228 -1.22 -15.58 -3.81
N ASP A 229 0.10 -15.79 -3.76
CA ASP A 229 0.70 -16.96 -3.12
C ASP A 229 0.59 -16.85 -1.60
N ARG A 230 -0.01 -17.87 -0.97
CA ARG A 230 -0.30 -17.88 0.46
C ARG A 230 0.95 -17.82 1.34
N GLU A 231 2.03 -18.48 0.95
CA GLU A 231 3.26 -18.51 1.74
C GLU A 231 4.02 -17.19 1.62
N ILE A 232 4.02 -16.59 0.42
CA ILE A 232 4.57 -15.25 0.21
C ILE A 232 3.77 -14.23 1.01
N PHE A 233 2.44 -14.27 0.95
CA PHE A 233 1.55 -13.37 1.67
C PHE A 233 1.76 -13.46 3.18
N LYS A 234 1.81 -14.69 3.73
CA LYS A 234 2.10 -14.92 5.15
C LYS A 234 3.41 -14.27 5.57
N LYS A 235 4.50 -14.60 4.85
CA LYS A 235 5.83 -14.08 5.14
C LYS A 235 5.91 -12.55 5.05
N ALA A 236 5.23 -11.97 4.06
CA ALA A 236 5.14 -10.52 3.90
C ALA A 236 4.44 -9.86 5.10
N ILE A 237 3.35 -10.44 5.62
CA ILE A 237 2.68 -9.94 6.83
C ILE A 237 3.59 -10.05 8.05
N GLU A 238 4.24 -11.20 8.24
CA GLU A 238 5.17 -11.44 9.36
C GLU A 238 6.29 -10.40 9.38
N ASN A 239 6.89 -10.11 8.22
CA ASN A 239 7.91 -9.07 8.08
C ASN A 239 7.35 -7.67 8.36
N TYR A 240 6.23 -7.32 7.70
CA TYR A 240 5.64 -5.98 7.79
C TYR A 240 5.23 -5.59 9.21
N LYS A 241 4.68 -6.53 9.96
CA LYS A 241 4.19 -6.28 11.32
C LYS A 241 5.12 -6.78 12.41
N ASN A 242 6.23 -7.45 12.05
CA ASN A 242 7.17 -8.09 12.97
C ASN A 242 6.44 -9.03 13.97
N VAL A 243 5.63 -9.93 13.41
CA VAL A 243 4.84 -10.92 14.16
C VAL A 243 5.03 -12.30 13.55
N ASP A 244 4.86 -13.35 14.36
CA ASP A 244 4.75 -14.71 13.86
C ASP A 244 3.28 -15.05 13.65
N ILE A 245 2.92 -15.62 12.49
CA ILE A 245 1.56 -16.01 12.14
C ILE A 245 1.47 -17.53 12.02
N SER A 246 0.66 -18.15 12.85
CA SER A 246 0.36 -19.58 12.74
C SER A 246 -0.48 -19.88 11.48
N ASN A 247 -0.47 -21.13 11.03
CA ASN A 247 -1.31 -21.55 9.90
C ASN A 247 -2.81 -21.32 10.16
N LYS A 248 -3.25 -21.44 11.41
CA LYS A 248 -4.64 -21.17 11.79
C LYS A 248 -4.98 -19.68 11.64
N GLU A 249 -4.13 -18.80 12.14
CA GLU A 249 -4.32 -17.35 11.99
C GLU A 249 -4.29 -16.93 10.53
N MET A 250 -3.42 -17.58 9.72
CA MET A 250 -3.39 -17.32 8.28
C MET A 250 -4.71 -17.73 7.59
N GLU A 251 -5.34 -18.83 8.00
CA GLU A 251 -6.68 -19.21 7.53
C GLU A 251 -7.73 -18.16 7.89
N GLU A 252 -7.68 -17.64 9.11
CA GLU A 252 -8.58 -16.57 9.56
C GLU A 252 -8.38 -15.30 8.71
N ILE A 253 -7.13 -14.88 8.46
CA ILE A 253 -6.81 -13.72 7.63
C ILE A 253 -7.38 -13.88 6.21
N VAL A 254 -7.21 -15.04 5.60
CA VAL A 254 -7.78 -15.32 4.28
C VAL A 254 -9.32 -15.25 4.31
N ASN A 255 -9.94 -15.76 5.36
CA ASN A 255 -11.40 -15.73 5.53
C ASN A 255 -11.96 -14.32 5.76
N TRP A 256 -11.15 -13.35 6.16
CA TRP A 256 -11.58 -11.94 6.25
C TRP A 256 -11.71 -11.28 4.87
N LYS A 257 -11.24 -11.93 3.80
CA LYS A 257 -11.42 -11.53 2.40
C LYS A 257 -10.78 -10.19 2.04
N VAL A 258 -9.68 -9.81 2.70
CA VAL A 258 -8.89 -8.68 2.22
C VAL A 258 -8.38 -8.97 0.82
N LYS A 259 -8.44 -7.98 -0.06
CA LYS A 259 -7.99 -8.10 -1.45
C LYS A 259 -7.12 -6.94 -1.83
N PHE A 260 -5.96 -7.24 -2.36
CA PHE A 260 -5.11 -6.29 -3.08
C PHE A 260 -5.47 -6.36 -4.55
N LEU A 261 -5.65 -5.22 -5.18
CA LEU A 261 -6.13 -5.15 -6.55
C LEU A 261 -5.04 -4.61 -7.48
N PRO A 262 -4.79 -5.26 -8.62
CA PRO A 262 -3.92 -4.70 -9.63
C PRO A 262 -4.56 -3.46 -10.23
N ILE A 263 -3.73 -2.46 -10.54
CA ILE A 263 -4.14 -1.22 -11.18
C ILE A 263 -4.29 -1.50 -12.68
N LYS A 264 -5.47 -1.23 -13.22
CA LYS A 264 -5.78 -1.35 -14.64
C LYS A 264 -5.85 0.04 -15.22
N GLU A 265 -5.01 0.32 -16.21
CA GLU A 265 -5.07 1.52 -17.04
C GLU A 265 -6.16 1.42 -18.11
#